data_4064364ebeede876b048da40cacb94d7
#
_entry.id   4064364ebeede876b048da40cacb94d7
#
_cell.length_a   1.000
_cell.length_b   1.000
_cell.length_c   1.000
_cell.angle_alpha   90.00
_cell.angle_beta   90.00
_cell.angle_gamma   90.00
#
_symmetry.space_group_name_H-M   'P 1'
#
loop_
_entity.id
_entity.type
_entity.pdbx_description
1 polymer ?
#
loop_
_entity_poly.entity_id
_entity_poly.type
_entity_poly.pdbx_seq_one_letter_code
_entity_poly.pdbx_strand_id
1 'polypeptide(L)'
;MRIWAKTLTRQKIQSEVVREFALARPSDIEGWMPVLHELCQALDLSRPVVLEKHVRELEVFHHTQFRQSDFMEAVPFDRFEIEILIEKKEHDNSFPCSY
;
A
#
# COMPACT_ATOMS: atom_id res chain seq x y z
N MET A 1 -9.75 5.64 -4.82
CA MET A 1 -8.62 4.70 -4.75
C MET A 1 -8.68 3.96 -3.43
N ARG A 2 -8.62 2.65 -3.47
CA ARG A 2 -8.64 1.81 -2.27
C ARG A 2 -7.28 1.17 -2.09
N ILE A 3 -6.74 1.24 -0.88
CA ILE A 3 -5.41 0.74 -0.61
C ILE A 3 -5.44 -0.23 0.57
N TRP A 4 -4.76 -1.35 0.39
CA TRP A 4 -4.56 -2.35 1.42
C TRP A 4 -3.13 -2.23 1.91
N ALA A 5 -2.96 -1.85 3.17
CA ALA A 5 -1.66 -1.71 3.80
C ALA A 5 -1.52 -2.78 4.86
N LYS A 6 -0.35 -3.41 4.90
CA LYS A 6 -0.15 -4.50 5.85
C LYS A 6 1.31 -4.57 6.29
N THR A 7 1.52 -5.02 7.51
CA THR A 7 2.85 -5.30 8.03
C THR A 7 3.01 -6.81 8.14
N LEU A 8 4.19 -7.29 7.80
CA LEU A 8 4.46 -8.73 7.79
C LEU A 8 5.72 -9.04 8.59
N THR A 9 5.67 -10.16 9.33
CA THR A 9 6.83 -10.71 10.00
C THR A 9 6.90 -12.17 9.64
N ARG A 10 8.03 -12.59 9.09
CA ARG A 10 8.22 -13.99 8.67
C ARG A 10 7.12 -14.42 7.71
N GLN A 11 6.77 -13.51 6.80
CA GLN A 11 5.78 -13.74 5.75
C GLN A 11 4.35 -13.89 6.28
N LYS A 12 4.12 -13.52 7.53
CA LYS A 12 2.77 -13.54 8.11
C LYS A 12 2.31 -12.12 8.35
N ILE A 13 1.06 -11.84 8.04
CA ILE A 13 0.48 -10.53 8.24
C ILE A 13 0.26 -10.33 9.75
N GLN A 14 0.88 -9.27 10.30
CA GLN A 14 0.68 -8.92 11.69
C GLN A 14 -0.43 -7.90 11.88
N SER A 15 -0.47 -6.92 10.98
CA SER A 15 -1.46 -5.85 11.04
C SER A 15 -1.83 -5.47 9.62
N GLU A 16 -3.06 -5.05 9.43
CA GLU A 16 -3.50 -4.62 8.11
C GLU A 16 -4.65 -3.66 8.22
N VAL A 17 -4.81 -2.85 7.19
CA VAL A 17 -5.91 -1.90 7.10
C VAL A 17 -6.21 -1.67 5.62
N VAL A 18 -7.47 -1.47 5.31
CA VAL A 18 -7.90 -1.05 3.98
C VAL A 18 -8.52 0.33 4.12
N ARG A 19 -8.05 1.27 3.31
CA ARG A 19 -8.54 2.64 3.34
C ARG A 19 -8.96 3.09 1.95
N GLU A 20 -10.05 3.82 1.91
CA GLU A 20 -10.54 4.42 0.68
C GLU A 20 -10.11 5.87 0.63
N PHE A 21 -9.55 6.28 -0.49
CA PHE A 21 -9.13 7.67 -0.72
C PHE A 21 -9.93 8.24 -1.87
N ALA A 22 -10.49 9.42 -1.65
CA ALA A 22 -11.34 10.07 -2.66
C ALA A 22 -10.49 10.86 -3.65
N LEU A 23 -9.43 10.22 -4.17
CA LEU A 23 -8.54 10.85 -5.13
C LEU A 23 -7.97 9.79 -6.07
N ALA A 24 -7.44 10.24 -7.19
CA ALA A 24 -6.80 9.36 -8.13
C ALA A 24 -5.41 9.00 -7.62
N ARG A 25 -4.86 7.93 -8.18
CA ARG A 25 -3.54 7.46 -7.79
C ARG A 25 -2.50 8.56 -8.05
N PRO A 26 -1.72 8.94 -7.04
CA PRO A 26 -0.66 9.93 -7.25
C PRO A 26 0.44 9.40 -8.17
N SER A 27 1.14 10.33 -8.82
CA SER A 27 2.20 9.95 -9.75
C SER A 27 3.59 10.35 -9.25
N ASP A 28 3.70 10.93 -8.07
CA ASP A 28 4.99 11.34 -7.53
C ASP A 28 5.03 11.10 -6.02
N ILE A 29 6.21 11.30 -5.45
CA ILE A 29 6.43 11.06 -4.03
C ILE A 29 5.57 11.99 -3.19
N GLU A 30 5.50 13.26 -3.56
CA GLU A 30 4.74 14.22 -2.77
C GLU A 30 3.26 13.85 -2.70
N GLY A 31 2.71 13.36 -3.80
CA GLY A 31 1.31 12.96 -3.82
C GLY A 31 1.03 11.78 -2.94
N TRP A 32 2.01 10.89 -2.77
CA TRP A 32 1.85 9.71 -1.94
C TRP A 32 2.05 9.98 -0.45
N MET A 33 2.70 11.10 -0.09
CA MET A 33 3.00 11.35 1.32
C MET A 33 1.76 11.43 2.20
N PRO A 34 0.68 12.17 1.83
CA PRO A 34 -0.50 12.18 2.68
C PRO A 34 -1.17 10.83 2.79
N VAL A 35 -1.14 10.04 1.72
CA VAL A 35 -1.72 8.71 1.72
C VAL A 35 -0.98 7.81 2.70
N LEU A 36 0.36 7.83 2.62
CA LEU A 36 1.18 7.04 3.52
C LEU A 36 1.03 7.50 4.96
N HIS A 37 0.91 8.81 5.17
CA HIS A 37 0.72 9.34 6.51
C HIS A 37 -0.54 8.75 7.15
N GLU A 38 -1.63 8.72 6.40
CA GLU A 38 -2.89 8.20 6.92
C GLU A 38 -2.81 6.70 7.18
N LEU A 39 -2.19 5.96 6.25
CA LEU A 39 -2.06 4.51 6.42
C LEU A 39 -1.19 4.17 7.62
N CYS A 40 -0.08 4.89 7.79
CA CYS A 40 0.81 4.64 8.91
C CYS A 40 0.16 5.03 10.23
N GLN A 41 -0.63 6.10 10.25
CA GLN A 41 -1.37 6.45 11.45
C GLN A 41 -2.36 5.35 11.82
N ALA A 42 -3.06 4.81 10.83
CA ALA A 42 -4.04 3.76 11.08
C ALA A 42 -3.39 2.51 11.68
N LEU A 43 -2.15 2.23 11.31
CA LEU A 43 -1.42 1.06 11.81
C LEU A 43 -0.47 1.40 12.94
N ASP A 44 -0.45 2.66 13.37
CA ASP A 44 0.41 3.13 14.46
C ASP A 44 1.88 2.90 14.15
N LEU A 45 2.30 3.31 12.97
CA LEU A 45 3.68 3.18 12.51
C LEU A 45 4.29 4.53 12.21
N SER A 46 5.63 4.60 12.29
CA SER A 46 6.34 5.72 11.70
C SER A 46 6.36 5.55 10.18
N ARG A 47 6.51 6.67 9.46
CA ARG A 47 6.51 6.61 8.00
C ARG A 47 7.86 6.16 7.47
N PRO A 48 7.86 5.32 6.43
CA PRO A 48 9.11 4.94 5.79
C PRO A 48 9.62 6.04 4.87
N VAL A 49 10.85 5.90 4.43
CA VAL A 49 11.41 6.77 3.41
C VAL A 49 10.90 6.31 2.06
N VAL A 50 10.20 7.20 1.35
CA VAL A 50 9.62 6.88 0.05
C VAL A 50 10.59 7.30 -1.03
N LEU A 51 10.93 6.37 -1.90
CA LEU A 51 11.83 6.61 -3.03
C LEU A 51 11.05 6.50 -4.32
N GLU A 52 11.64 6.98 -5.40
CA GLU A 52 11.00 6.92 -6.70
C GLU A 52 10.71 5.50 -7.14
N LYS A 53 11.54 4.56 -6.72
CA LYS A 53 11.28 3.16 -7.07
C LYS A 53 9.95 2.68 -6.50
N HIS A 54 9.58 3.15 -5.32
CA HIS A 54 8.32 2.77 -4.70
C HIS A 54 7.14 3.31 -5.51
N VAL A 55 7.24 4.56 -5.94
CA VAL A 55 6.18 5.17 -6.74
C VAL A 55 6.05 4.43 -8.08
N ARG A 56 7.17 4.10 -8.68
CA ARG A 56 7.16 3.37 -9.95
C ARG A 56 6.54 1.98 -9.79
N GLU A 57 6.87 1.29 -8.69
CA GLU A 57 6.30 -0.02 -8.45
C GLU A 57 4.79 0.05 -8.26
N LEU A 58 4.33 1.08 -7.55
CA LEU A 58 2.90 1.29 -7.40
C LEU A 58 2.22 1.56 -8.74
N GLU A 59 2.91 2.27 -9.61
CA GLU A 59 2.37 2.60 -10.92
C GLU A 59 2.31 1.37 -11.83
N VAL A 60 3.37 0.57 -11.84
CA VAL A 60 3.48 -0.55 -12.75
C VAL A 60 2.81 -1.80 -12.20
N PHE A 61 3.05 -2.09 -10.92
CA PHE A 61 2.58 -3.34 -10.32
C PHE A 61 1.40 -3.14 -9.36
N HIS A 62 1.01 -1.90 -9.09
CA HIS A 62 -0.04 -1.56 -8.12
C HIS A 62 0.31 -2.03 -6.70
N HIS A 63 1.60 -2.21 -6.43
CA HIS A 63 2.07 -2.78 -5.19
C HIS A 63 3.52 -2.36 -4.96
N THR A 64 3.86 -2.05 -3.72
CA THR A 64 5.24 -1.83 -3.33
C THR A 64 5.43 -2.27 -1.89
N GLN A 65 6.66 -2.43 -1.48
CA GLN A 65 6.97 -2.80 -0.11
C GLN A 65 8.14 -1.99 0.41
N PHE A 66 8.10 -1.74 1.71
CA PHE A 66 9.17 -1.06 2.43
C PHE A 66 9.78 -2.06 3.40
N ARG A 67 11.09 -2.13 3.42
CA ARG A 67 11.81 -3.02 4.32
C ARG A 67 12.17 -2.26 5.59
N GLN A 68 12.68 -3.00 6.59
CA GLN A 68 13.10 -2.35 7.83
C GLN A 68 14.09 -1.23 7.58
N SER A 69 14.98 -1.41 6.62
CA SER A 69 16.00 -0.42 6.31
C SER A 69 15.43 0.86 5.69
N ASP A 70 14.18 0.84 5.25
CA ASP A 70 13.54 2.03 4.69
C ASP A 70 12.93 2.91 5.76
N PHE A 71 12.95 2.48 7.01
CA PHE A 71 12.41 3.25 8.14
C PHE A 71 13.56 3.89 8.90
N MET A 72 13.34 5.15 9.33
CA MET A 72 14.34 5.86 10.13
C MET A 72 14.43 5.30 11.53
N GLU A 73 13.34 4.70 12.01
CA GLU A 73 13.27 4.13 13.36
C GLU A 73 13.18 2.62 13.28
N ALA A 74 13.58 1.96 14.37
CA ALA A 74 13.42 0.51 14.45
C ALA A 74 11.94 0.16 14.44
N VAL A 75 11.59 -0.86 13.64
CA VAL A 75 10.21 -1.32 13.54
C VAL A 75 10.17 -2.80 13.86
N PRO A 76 9.04 -3.29 14.43
CA PRO A 76 8.94 -4.68 14.88
C PRO A 76 8.51 -5.66 13.80
N PHE A 77 8.54 -5.27 12.53
CA PHE A 77 8.11 -6.13 11.43
C PHE A 77 9.20 -6.17 10.37
N ASP A 78 9.09 -7.12 9.45
CA ASP A 78 10.06 -7.28 8.38
C ASP A 78 9.77 -6.38 7.19
N ARG A 79 8.48 -6.24 6.85
CA ARG A 79 8.06 -5.49 5.67
C ARG A 79 6.75 -4.77 5.95
N PHE A 80 6.60 -3.66 5.26
CA PHE A 80 5.34 -2.93 5.20
C PHE A 80 4.95 -2.88 3.73
N GLU A 81 3.82 -3.50 3.38
CA GLU A 81 3.39 -3.60 1.99
C GLU A 81 2.16 -2.77 1.75
N ILE A 82 2.11 -2.16 0.58
CA ILE A 82 0.97 -1.36 0.14
C ILE A 82 0.52 -1.91 -1.21
N GLU A 83 -0.76 -2.15 -1.33
CA GLU A 83 -1.33 -2.65 -2.58
C GLU A 83 -2.54 -1.81 -2.94
N ILE A 84 -2.60 -1.37 -4.20
CA ILE A 84 -3.76 -0.65 -4.71
C ILE A 84 -4.75 -1.69 -5.20
N LEU A 85 -5.93 -1.71 -4.57
CA LEU A 85 -6.96 -2.67 -4.94
C LEU A 85 -7.72 -2.13 -6.14
N ILE A 86 -7.65 -2.86 -7.24
CA ILE A 86 -8.33 -2.46 -8.47
C ILE A 86 -9.73 -3.01 -8.44
N GLU A 87 -10.71 -2.13 -8.50
CA GLU A 87 -12.11 -2.54 -8.58
C GLU A 87 -12.50 -2.72 -10.02
N LYS A 88 -12.98 -3.92 -10.37
CA LYS A 88 -13.54 -4.19 -11.69
C LYS A 88 -15.04 -4.10 -11.57
N LYS A 89 -15.62 -3.30 -12.36
CA LYS A 89 -17.05 -3.15 -12.37
C LYS A 89 -17.69 -4.19 -13.23
N GLU A 90 -17.82 -4.27 -13.27
CA GLU A 90 -18.12 -5.01 -13.93
C GLU A 90 -18.02 -5.92 -14.28
N HIS A 91 -18.10 -5.96 -14.44
CA HIS A 91 -17.73 -6.84 -14.83
C HIS A 91 -17.84 -7.67 -14.55
N ASP A 92 -18.17 -7.54 -14.42
CA ASP A 92 -18.12 -8.32 -14.31
C ASP A 92 -18.41 -9.14 -14.05
N ASN A 93 -18.91 -9.16 -14.06
CA ASN A 93 -19.06 -9.98 -13.93
C ASN A 93 -19.09 -10.80 -14.21
N SER A 94 -19.24 -10.66 -14.53
CA SER A 94 -19.09 -11.44 -14.98
C SER A 94 -18.76 -12.35 -15.09
N PHE A 95 -18.80 -12.31 -15.13
CA PHE A 95 -18.36 -13.23 -15.38
C PHE A 95 -18.18 -13.96 -15.18
N PRO A 96 -18.34 -13.87 -15.23
CA PRO A 96 -18.15 -14.68 -15.21
C PRO A 96 -18.04 -15.44 -15.06
N CYS A 97 -18.20 -15.29 -15.03
CA CYS A 97 -17.91 -16.08 -14.98
C CYS A 97 -17.81 -16.86 -14.92
N SER A 98 -18.05 -16.80 -15.01
CA SER A 98 -17.85 -17.61 -15.02
C SER A 98 -17.73 -18.53 -14.91
N TYR A 99 -18.01 -18.50 -14.91
CA TYR A 99 -17.79 -19.57 -14.91
C TYR A 99 -17.76 -20.17 -14.82
#